data_f0c549acf3f2ef24e8450e73302d8e56
#
_entry.id   f0c549acf3f2ef24e8450e73302d8e56
#
_cell.length_a   1.000
_cell.length_b   1.000
_cell.length_c   1.000
_cell.angle_alpha   90.00
_cell.angle_beta   90.00
_cell.angle_gamma   90.00
#
_symmetry.space_group_name_H-M   'P 1'
#
loop_
_entity.id
_entity.type
_entity.pdbx_description
1 polymer ?
#
loop_
_entity_poly.entity_id
_entity_poly.type
_entity_poly.pdbx_seq_one_letter_code
_entity_poly.pdbx_strand_id
1 'polypeptide(L)'
;MKKEDIEFLKKLSETMRTQEHDCQAAPRFWVVAQSIKEYVGEDYGSNVDLVTEDGDTVIENANVKNVVDYFMKEYSDEVKERRITINYMPSYCEIFVLDKENGEIEEEETLFDIDDVIRFFEEHDIISDSYYRTVCYNINDASICPDTMFITKESCKNHIRLNGYH
;
A
#
# COMPACT_ATOMS: atom_id res chain seq x y z
N MET A 1 0.86 -30.42 -41.88
CA MET A 1 0.11 -29.79 -40.80
C MET A 1 -0.98 -30.75 -40.37
N LYS A 2 -1.08 -31.04 -39.08
CA LYS A 2 -2.11 -31.97 -38.57
C LYS A 2 -3.50 -31.34 -38.71
N LYS A 3 -4.54 -32.18 -38.83
CA LYS A 3 -5.92 -31.68 -38.92
C LYS A 3 -6.31 -30.81 -37.75
N GLU A 4 -5.84 -31.16 -36.56
CA GLU A 4 -6.03 -30.43 -35.33
C GLU A 4 -5.42 -29.01 -35.39
N ASP A 5 -4.24 -28.85 -36.00
CA ASP A 5 -3.58 -27.53 -36.16
C ASP A 5 -4.43 -26.62 -37.07
N ILE A 6 -5.02 -27.22 -38.14
CA ILE A 6 -5.86 -26.47 -39.08
C ILE A 6 -7.16 -26.00 -38.39
N GLU A 7 -7.77 -26.86 -37.58
CA GLU A 7 -8.98 -26.52 -36.82
C GLU A 7 -8.68 -25.42 -35.75
N PHE A 8 -7.54 -25.55 -35.07
CA PHE A 8 -7.08 -24.53 -34.14
C PHE A 8 -6.87 -23.17 -34.83
N LEU A 9 -6.14 -23.15 -35.97
CA LEU A 9 -5.90 -21.89 -36.70
C LEU A 9 -7.19 -21.26 -37.25
N LYS A 10 -8.17 -22.06 -37.68
CA LYS A 10 -9.47 -21.57 -38.11
C LYS A 10 -10.23 -20.93 -36.94
N LYS A 11 -10.27 -21.58 -35.77
CA LYS A 11 -10.90 -21.07 -34.58
C LYS A 11 -10.21 -19.79 -34.08
N LEU A 12 -8.88 -19.77 -34.11
CA LEU A 12 -8.07 -18.60 -33.78
C LEU A 12 -8.42 -17.42 -34.69
N SER A 13 -8.42 -17.64 -36.03
CA SER A 13 -8.75 -16.60 -37.01
C SER A 13 -10.17 -16.04 -36.80
N GLU A 14 -11.15 -16.90 -36.51
CA GLU A 14 -12.51 -16.53 -36.23
C GLU A 14 -12.60 -15.66 -34.96
N THR A 15 -11.97 -16.12 -33.87
CA THR A 15 -11.94 -15.39 -32.61
C THR A 15 -11.30 -14.01 -32.76
N MET A 16 -10.18 -13.93 -33.49
CA MET A 16 -9.50 -12.65 -33.73
C MET A 16 -10.34 -11.69 -34.58
N ARG A 17 -11.10 -12.21 -35.55
CA ARG A 17 -11.99 -11.40 -36.41
C ARG A 17 -13.23 -10.89 -35.69
N THR A 18 -13.71 -11.64 -34.68
CA THR A 18 -14.93 -11.32 -33.92
C THR A 18 -14.65 -10.70 -32.57
N GLN A 19 -13.39 -10.33 -32.28
CA GLN A 19 -13.03 -9.63 -31.05
C GLN A 19 -13.84 -8.31 -30.90
N GLU A 20 -14.19 -8.01 -29.66
CA GLU A 20 -14.72 -6.68 -29.32
C GLU A 20 -13.71 -5.58 -29.68
N HIS A 21 -14.14 -4.58 -30.40
CA HIS A 21 -13.34 -3.44 -30.83
C HIS A 21 -13.70 -2.19 -30.01
N ASP A 22 -13.37 -2.21 -28.73
CA ASP A 22 -13.55 -1.07 -27.82
C ASP A 22 -12.33 -0.13 -27.75
N CYS A 23 -11.25 -0.46 -28.48
CA CYS A 23 -10.08 0.40 -28.65
C CYS A 23 -9.51 0.32 -30.07
N GLN A 24 -8.53 1.17 -30.39
CA GLN A 24 -8.02 1.37 -31.77
C GLN A 24 -7.06 0.29 -32.27
N ALA A 25 -6.60 -0.63 -31.45
CA ALA A 25 -5.63 -1.66 -31.85
C ALA A 25 -6.30 -3.02 -32.08
N ALA A 26 -6.03 -3.64 -33.24
CA ALA A 26 -6.45 -5.00 -33.57
C ALA A 26 -5.31 -5.72 -34.30
N PRO A 27 -5.05 -7.02 -34.09
CA PRO A 27 -5.72 -7.89 -33.13
C PRO A 27 -5.34 -7.58 -31.68
N ARG A 28 -6.24 -7.88 -30.73
CA ARG A 28 -5.97 -7.71 -29.31
C ARG A 28 -5.58 -8.99 -28.64
N PHE A 29 -4.71 -8.82 -27.66
CA PHE A 29 -4.43 -9.85 -26.67
C PHE A 29 -4.73 -9.31 -25.28
N TRP A 30 -5.30 -10.15 -24.45
CA TRP A 30 -5.56 -9.88 -23.05
C TRP A 30 -4.43 -10.48 -22.23
N VAL A 31 -3.89 -9.71 -21.33
CA VAL A 31 -2.80 -10.14 -20.43
C VAL A 31 -3.22 -9.91 -18.98
N VAL A 32 -2.69 -10.72 -18.09
CA VAL A 32 -2.77 -10.42 -16.66
C VAL A 32 -1.62 -9.48 -16.34
N ALA A 33 -1.93 -8.32 -15.81
CA ALA A 33 -0.95 -7.38 -15.29
C ALA A 33 -1.08 -7.34 -13.76
N GLN A 34 0.04 -7.26 -13.09
CA GLN A 34 0.13 -7.16 -11.64
C GLN A 34 0.77 -5.82 -11.28
N SER A 35 0.19 -5.11 -10.33
CA SER A 35 0.83 -3.94 -9.74
C SER A 35 2.01 -4.39 -8.89
N ILE A 36 3.13 -3.72 -9.05
CA ILE A 36 4.35 -4.00 -8.28
C ILE A 36 4.68 -2.77 -7.43
N LYS A 37 4.92 -3.00 -6.14
CA LYS A 37 5.53 -1.99 -5.27
C LYS A 37 7.00 -1.85 -5.67
N GLU A 38 7.41 -0.66 -6.10
CA GLU A 38 8.80 -0.30 -6.35
C GLU A 38 9.25 0.64 -5.23
N TYR A 39 10.12 0.15 -4.36
CA TYR A 39 10.68 0.96 -3.28
C TYR A 39 11.66 1.98 -3.86
N VAL A 40 11.50 3.22 -3.45
CA VAL A 40 12.24 4.37 -3.97
C VAL A 40 12.77 5.21 -2.82
N GLY A 41 13.66 6.16 -3.11
CA GLY A 41 14.11 7.12 -2.10
C GLY A 41 12.97 8.04 -1.64
N GLU A 42 13.10 8.62 -0.46
CA GLU A 42 12.09 9.43 0.23
C GLU A 42 11.46 10.54 -0.63
N ASP A 43 12.25 11.17 -1.50
CA ASP A 43 11.80 12.26 -2.37
C ASP A 43 11.00 11.79 -3.61
N TYR A 44 10.91 10.49 -3.86
CA TYR A 44 10.40 9.94 -5.12
C TYR A 44 9.17 9.03 -4.96
N GLY A 45 8.78 8.70 -3.73
CA GLY A 45 7.63 7.84 -3.44
C GLY A 45 6.32 8.62 -3.35
N SER A 46 5.26 8.06 -3.92
CA SER A 46 3.89 8.59 -3.74
C SER A 46 3.11 7.92 -2.63
N ASN A 47 3.64 6.83 -2.10
CA ASN A 47 3.07 6.06 -0.99
C ASN A 47 4.15 5.75 0.03
N VAL A 48 3.75 5.57 1.28
CA VAL A 48 4.65 5.32 2.41
C VAL A 48 4.13 4.11 3.19
N ASP A 49 5.03 3.20 3.56
CA ASP A 49 4.75 2.14 4.54
C ASP A 49 5.54 2.43 5.83
N LEU A 50 4.96 2.11 6.98
CA LEU A 50 5.67 2.05 8.25
C LEU A 50 6.26 0.64 8.42
N VAL A 51 7.55 0.56 8.65
CA VAL A 51 8.27 -0.72 8.82
C VAL A 51 9.08 -0.71 10.13
N THR A 52 9.35 -1.90 10.66
CA THR A 52 10.28 -2.08 11.79
C THR A 52 11.73 -2.03 11.31
N GLU A 53 12.70 -2.00 12.26
CA GLU A 53 14.13 -2.09 11.97
C GLU A 53 14.50 -3.36 11.19
N ASP A 54 13.80 -4.47 11.43
CA ASP A 54 14.00 -5.74 10.72
C ASP A 54 13.40 -5.73 9.29
N GLY A 55 12.66 -4.68 8.94
CA GLY A 55 12.05 -4.50 7.62
C GLY A 55 10.64 -5.09 7.49
N ASP A 56 10.02 -5.55 8.57
CA ASP A 56 8.66 -6.02 8.57
C ASP A 56 7.67 -4.86 8.42
N THR A 57 6.76 -4.94 7.46
CA THR A 57 5.74 -3.91 7.26
C THR A 57 4.68 -3.99 8.35
N VAL A 58 4.52 -2.90 9.09
CA VAL A 58 3.55 -2.73 10.18
C VAL A 58 2.26 -2.09 9.68
N ILE A 59 2.39 -1.03 8.89
CA ILE A 59 1.26 -0.32 8.29
C ILE A 59 1.55 -0.08 6.82
N GLU A 60 0.69 -0.60 5.95
CA GLU A 60 0.68 -0.26 4.53
C GLU A 60 -0.08 1.05 4.30
N ASN A 61 0.37 1.87 3.34
CA ASN A 61 -0.19 3.20 3.06
C ASN A 61 -0.29 4.04 4.34
N ALA A 62 0.82 4.14 5.05
CA ALA A 62 0.92 4.88 6.29
C ALA A 62 0.60 6.37 6.08
N ASN A 63 -0.06 6.95 7.06
CA ASN A 63 -0.30 8.38 7.18
C ASN A 63 -0.31 8.75 8.66
N VAL A 64 -0.23 10.04 8.97
CA VAL A 64 -0.17 10.55 10.35
C VAL A 64 -1.22 9.89 11.24
N LYS A 65 -2.47 9.85 10.78
CA LYS A 65 -3.58 9.34 11.59
C LYS A 65 -3.44 7.85 11.90
N ASN A 66 -3.22 6.99 10.91
CA ASN A 66 -3.17 5.54 11.16
C ASN A 66 -1.92 5.11 11.92
N VAL A 67 -0.81 5.86 11.81
CA VAL A 67 0.39 5.62 12.61
C VAL A 67 0.16 6.02 14.06
N VAL A 68 -0.44 7.18 14.30
CA VAL A 68 -0.83 7.61 15.65
C VAL A 68 -1.81 6.62 16.28
N ASP A 69 -2.88 6.22 15.56
CA ASP A 69 -3.85 5.24 16.06
C ASP A 69 -3.19 3.90 16.41
N TYR A 70 -2.21 3.48 15.62
CA TYR A 70 -1.44 2.28 15.88
C TYR A 70 -0.61 2.39 17.17
N PHE A 71 0.19 3.46 17.33
CA PHE A 71 1.02 3.64 18.53
C PHE A 71 0.16 3.81 19.79
N MET A 72 -0.91 4.57 19.72
CA MET A 72 -1.85 4.75 20.84
C MET A 72 -2.48 3.44 21.30
N LYS A 73 -2.68 2.50 20.40
CA LYS A 73 -3.26 1.19 20.69
C LYS A 73 -2.21 0.20 21.17
N GLU A 74 -1.09 0.09 20.45
CA GLU A 74 -0.03 -0.89 20.71
C GLU A 74 0.68 -0.60 22.03
N TYR A 75 0.92 0.67 22.31
CA TYR A 75 1.60 1.15 23.52
C TYR A 75 0.62 1.82 24.50
N SER A 76 -0.58 1.25 24.62
CA SER A 76 -1.68 1.88 25.36
C SER A 76 -1.40 2.11 26.86
N ASP A 77 -0.53 1.31 27.46
CA ASP A 77 -0.19 1.43 28.87
C ASP A 77 0.84 2.54 29.10
N GLU A 78 1.85 2.63 28.26
CA GLU A 78 2.84 3.72 28.24
C GLU A 78 2.18 5.08 27.96
N VAL A 79 1.30 5.11 26.96
CA VAL A 79 0.50 6.28 26.59
C VAL A 79 -0.36 6.78 27.77
N LYS A 80 -1.03 5.86 28.49
CA LYS A 80 -1.81 6.22 29.69
C LYS A 80 -0.92 6.70 30.82
N GLU A 81 0.24 6.09 31.01
CA GLU A 81 1.20 6.50 32.03
C GLU A 81 1.72 7.92 31.78
N ARG A 82 1.98 8.25 30.51
CA ARG A 82 2.41 9.59 30.07
C ARG A 82 1.25 10.58 29.92
N ARG A 83 -0.01 10.09 29.99
CA ARG A 83 -1.23 10.90 29.84
C ARG A 83 -1.31 11.65 28.52
N ILE A 84 -0.99 10.96 27.44
CA ILE A 84 -1.05 11.50 26.09
C ILE A 84 -2.49 11.51 25.60
N THR A 85 -2.90 12.64 25.02
CA THR A 85 -4.18 12.82 24.36
C THR A 85 -3.98 13.41 22.96
N ILE A 86 -4.91 13.15 22.04
CA ILE A 86 -4.78 13.55 20.65
C ILE A 86 -6.04 14.22 20.16
N ASN A 87 -5.84 15.28 19.38
CA ASN A 87 -6.87 15.95 18.62
C ASN A 87 -6.57 15.81 17.12
N TYR A 88 -7.47 15.17 16.36
CA TYR A 88 -7.29 14.96 14.92
C TYR A 88 -7.84 16.12 14.12
N MET A 89 -6.97 16.71 13.29
CA MET A 89 -7.32 17.71 12.29
C MET A 89 -7.29 17.08 10.88
N PRO A 90 -7.87 17.72 9.85
CA PRO A 90 -7.91 17.14 8.50
C PRO A 90 -6.55 16.85 7.87
N SER A 91 -5.49 17.58 8.22
CA SER A 91 -4.16 17.49 7.63
C SER A 91 -3.01 17.31 8.62
N TYR A 92 -3.29 17.28 9.91
CA TYR A 92 -2.30 17.12 10.97
C TYR A 92 -2.95 16.56 12.24
N CYS A 93 -2.14 16.21 13.24
CA CYS A 93 -2.61 15.86 14.58
C CYS A 93 -2.00 16.83 15.59
N GLU A 94 -2.77 17.23 16.58
CA GLU A 94 -2.27 17.88 17.78
C GLU A 94 -2.18 16.84 18.89
N ILE A 95 -1.04 16.74 19.53
CA ILE A 95 -0.80 15.82 20.63
C ILE A 95 -0.49 16.60 21.89
N PHE A 96 -1.03 16.14 23.01
CA PHE A 96 -0.92 16.82 24.29
C PHE A 96 -0.44 15.85 25.35
N VAL A 97 0.56 16.24 26.11
CA VAL A 97 0.97 15.55 27.33
C VAL A 97 0.37 16.31 28.52
N LEU A 98 -0.34 15.60 29.38
CA LEU A 98 -1.01 16.22 30.52
C LEU A 98 -0.21 15.97 31.80
N ASP A 99 -0.08 17.03 32.62
CA ASP A 99 0.51 16.96 33.95
C ASP A 99 -0.23 15.95 34.84
N LYS A 100 0.54 15.16 35.63
CA LYS A 100 0.03 14.05 36.43
C LYS A 100 -0.78 14.51 37.66
N GLU A 101 -0.54 15.72 38.16
CA GLU A 101 -1.12 16.20 39.41
C GLU A 101 -2.42 17.00 39.18
N ASN A 102 -2.39 17.89 38.19
CA ASN A 102 -3.49 18.86 37.97
C ASN A 102 -4.25 18.62 36.65
N GLY A 103 -3.71 17.80 35.71
CA GLY A 103 -4.31 17.50 34.41
C GLY A 103 -4.25 18.67 33.43
N GLU A 104 -3.44 19.69 33.69
CA GLU A 104 -3.17 20.79 32.76
C GLU A 104 -2.25 20.31 31.64
N ILE A 105 -2.25 21.01 30.50
CA ILE A 105 -1.35 20.70 29.38
C ILE A 105 0.06 21.08 29.78
N GLU A 106 0.95 20.07 29.85
CA GLU A 106 2.37 20.25 30.12
C GLU A 106 3.12 20.51 28.83
N GLU A 107 2.73 19.79 27.75
CA GLU A 107 3.33 19.89 26.43
C GLU A 107 2.28 19.77 25.35
N GLU A 108 2.48 20.52 24.25
CA GLU A 108 1.65 20.51 23.05
C GLU A 108 2.54 20.50 21.83
N GLU A 109 2.33 19.53 20.94
CA GLU A 109 3.04 19.45 19.66
C GLU A 109 2.07 19.20 18.50
N THR A 110 2.41 19.75 17.32
CA THR A 110 1.67 19.54 16.08
C THR A 110 2.47 18.64 15.16
N LEU A 111 1.89 17.50 14.80
CA LEU A 111 2.51 16.47 13.97
C LEU A 111 1.96 16.57 12.54
N PHE A 112 2.82 16.90 11.59
CA PHE A 112 2.44 17.11 10.18
C PHE A 112 2.72 15.90 9.30
N ASP A 113 3.72 15.10 9.64
CA ASP A 113 4.13 13.92 8.91
C ASP A 113 4.39 12.71 9.82
N ILE A 114 4.73 11.57 9.23
CA ILE A 114 4.93 10.33 9.97
C ILE A 114 6.22 10.38 10.79
N ASP A 115 7.23 11.05 10.30
CA ASP A 115 8.53 11.14 11.00
C ASP A 115 8.39 12.02 12.25
N ASP A 116 7.55 13.07 12.22
CA ASP A 116 7.16 13.82 13.41
C ASP A 116 6.48 12.90 14.44
N VAL A 117 5.57 12.02 13.99
CA VAL A 117 4.91 11.05 14.89
C VAL A 117 5.92 10.11 15.53
N ILE A 118 6.80 9.49 14.73
CA ILE A 118 7.81 8.56 15.23
C ILE A 118 8.69 9.28 16.26
N ARG A 119 9.25 10.45 15.91
CA ARG A 119 10.09 11.26 16.78
C ARG A 119 9.40 11.57 18.11
N PHE A 120 8.14 12.03 18.10
CA PHE A 120 7.40 12.33 19.33
C PHE A 120 7.32 11.11 20.27
N PHE A 121 6.97 9.93 19.73
CA PHE A 121 6.84 8.73 20.55
C PHE A 121 8.19 8.18 21.04
N GLU A 122 9.29 8.41 20.30
CA GLU A 122 10.67 8.14 20.75
C GLU A 122 11.10 9.08 21.87
N GLU A 123 10.94 10.39 21.73
CA GLU A 123 11.31 11.40 22.72
C GLU A 123 10.58 11.23 24.06
N HIS A 124 9.39 10.62 24.03
CA HIS A 124 8.63 10.31 25.24
C HIS A 124 8.88 8.89 25.78
N ASP A 125 9.89 8.19 25.32
CA ASP A 125 10.26 6.82 25.72
C ASP A 125 9.09 5.82 25.60
N ILE A 126 8.22 5.99 24.60
CA ILE A 126 7.09 5.09 24.33
C ILE A 126 7.53 3.99 23.39
N ILE A 127 8.32 4.34 22.38
CA ILE A 127 8.94 3.42 21.44
C ILE A 127 10.46 3.55 21.54
N SER A 128 11.19 2.48 21.17
CA SER A 128 12.64 2.50 21.12
C SER A 128 13.14 3.32 19.94
N ASP A 129 14.23 4.07 20.15
CA ASP A 129 14.89 4.84 19.10
C ASP A 129 15.16 3.99 17.85
N SER A 130 14.81 4.54 16.70
CA SER A 130 15.05 3.91 15.40
C SER A 130 14.39 2.54 15.16
N TYR A 131 13.45 2.11 16.02
CA TYR A 131 12.76 0.85 15.86
C TYR A 131 11.77 0.88 14.67
N TYR A 132 11.15 2.03 14.42
CA TYR A 132 10.28 2.24 13.28
C TYR A 132 10.91 3.22 12.29
N ARG A 133 10.61 3.02 11.01
CA ARG A 133 11.00 3.95 9.95
C ARG A 133 9.98 3.94 8.84
N THR A 134 9.99 5.00 8.04
CA THR A 134 9.20 5.09 6.82
C THR A 134 9.94 4.50 5.62
N VAL A 135 9.20 3.87 4.72
CA VAL A 135 9.71 3.38 3.44
C VAL A 135 8.80 3.84 2.33
N CYS A 136 9.34 4.65 1.43
CA CYS A 136 8.60 5.18 0.30
C CYS A 136 8.56 4.22 -0.88
N TYR A 137 7.42 4.15 -1.57
CA TYR A 137 7.26 3.32 -2.76
C TYR A 137 6.29 3.94 -3.78
N ASN A 138 6.43 3.49 -5.01
CA ASN A 138 5.46 3.73 -6.07
C ASN A 138 4.76 2.42 -6.44
N ILE A 139 3.49 2.52 -6.81
CA ILE A 139 2.77 1.41 -7.42
C ILE A 139 2.92 1.58 -8.93
N ASN A 140 3.73 0.73 -9.52
CA ASN A 140 3.85 0.67 -10.98
C ASN A 140 2.81 -0.29 -11.53
N ASP A 141 1.87 0.25 -12.30
CA ASP A 141 0.95 -0.56 -13.10
C ASP A 141 1.73 -1.21 -14.23
N ALA A 142 1.64 -2.52 -14.30
CA ALA A 142 2.00 -3.31 -15.45
C ALA A 142 3.35 -4.03 -15.50
N SER A 143 3.62 -4.86 -14.52
CA SER A 143 4.37 -6.06 -14.87
C SER A 143 3.40 -7.09 -15.46
N ILE A 144 3.54 -7.38 -16.74
CA ILE A 144 2.77 -8.45 -17.38
C ILE A 144 3.22 -9.77 -16.79
N CYS A 145 2.28 -10.52 -16.22
CA CYS A 145 2.59 -11.86 -15.70
C CYS A 145 3.04 -12.77 -16.87
N PRO A 146 4.15 -13.49 -16.73
CA PRO A 146 4.61 -14.42 -17.76
C PRO A 146 3.52 -15.41 -18.16
N ASP A 147 3.51 -15.81 -19.45
CA ASP A 147 2.59 -16.82 -19.99
C ASP A 147 1.09 -16.53 -19.84
N THR A 148 0.72 -15.25 -19.67
CA THR A 148 -0.69 -14.82 -19.48
C THR A 148 -1.28 -14.11 -20.68
N MET A 149 -0.90 -14.47 -21.90
CA MET A 149 -1.47 -13.90 -23.12
C MET A 149 -2.71 -14.69 -23.57
N PHE A 150 -3.87 -14.03 -23.61
CA PHE A 150 -5.14 -14.62 -23.98
C PHE A 150 -5.77 -13.88 -25.17
N ILE A 151 -6.44 -14.65 -26.04
CA ILE A 151 -7.12 -14.10 -27.22
C ILE A 151 -8.44 -13.47 -26.84
N THR A 152 -9.09 -13.95 -25.76
CA THR A 152 -10.37 -13.43 -25.29
C THR A 152 -10.28 -12.91 -23.87
N LYS A 153 -11.05 -11.86 -23.58
CA LYS A 153 -11.20 -11.30 -22.24
C LYS A 153 -11.70 -12.32 -21.23
N GLU A 154 -12.62 -13.18 -21.66
CA GLU A 154 -13.20 -14.22 -20.81
C GLU A 154 -12.17 -15.27 -20.38
N SER A 155 -11.30 -15.69 -21.29
CA SER A 155 -10.20 -16.62 -20.98
C SER A 155 -9.23 -16.00 -19.97
N CYS A 156 -8.90 -14.71 -20.12
CA CYS A 156 -8.06 -13.98 -19.19
C CYS A 156 -8.71 -13.89 -17.78
N LYS A 157 -9.98 -13.49 -17.71
CA LYS A 157 -10.73 -13.44 -16.44
C LYS A 157 -10.83 -14.80 -15.74
N ASN A 158 -11.06 -15.87 -16.51
CA ASN A 158 -11.09 -17.22 -15.96
C ASN A 158 -9.72 -17.64 -15.40
N HIS A 159 -8.64 -17.27 -16.07
CA HIS A 159 -7.29 -17.52 -15.58
C HIS A 159 -7.04 -16.80 -14.25
N ILE A 160 -7.39 -15.51 -14.16
CA ILE A 160 -7.29 -14.72 -12.91
C ILE A 160 -8.01 -15.44 -11.77
N ARG A 161 -9.29 -15.81 -11.99
CA ARG A 161 -10.12 -16.48 -10.99
C ARG A 161 -9.55 -17.82 -10.52
N LEU A 162 -8.99 -18.62 -11.42
CA LEU A 162 -8.48 -19.96 -11.12
C LEU A 162 -7.11 -19.95 -10.44
N ASN A 163 -6.31 -18.91 -10.66
CA ASN A 163 -4.94 -18.83 -10.15
C ASN A 163 -4.76 -17.81 -9.00
N GLY A 164 -5.86 -17.22 -8.52
CA GLY A 164 -5.83 -16.38 -7.33
C GLY A 164 -5.07 -15.06 -7.49
N TYR A 165 -5.00 -14.51 -8.70
CA TYR A 165 -4.52 -13.15 -8.89
C TYR A 165 -5.54 -12.17 -8.29
N HIS A 166 -5.09 -11.32 -7.41
CA HIS A 166 -5.90 -10.31 -6.71
C HIS A 166 -5.52 -8.91 -7.12
#